data_06c9ef55dc6aff1bec56a2cc2a83f818
#
_entry.id   06c9ef55dc6aff1bec56a2cc2a83f818
#
_cell.length_a   1.000
_cell.length_b   1.000
_cell.length_c   1.000
_cell.angle_alpha   90.00
_cell.angle_beta   90.00
_cell.angle_gamma   90.00
#
_symmetry.space_group_name_H-M   'P 1'
#
loop_
_entity.id
_entity.type
_entity.pdbx_description
1 polymer ?
#
loop_
_entity_poly.entity_id
_entity_poly.type
_entity_poly.pdbx_seq_one_letter_code
_entity_poly.pdbx_strand_id
1 'polypeptide(L)'
;MDISYHQRNERQDVPYKFFQNLEEMAAAVDILIAILPGGENTKGLINEKIIKLLGPEGLLVNVARGTVVDNEALARCLQDGSLGAAALDVFPNEPEVPSAFLNIQDNLILTPHMASATHFTRMQMGMTLYDNLKTFLSDGSVLTPVN
;
A
#
# COMPACT_ATOMS: atom_id res chain seq x y z
N MET A 1 -8.42 5.72 17.00
CA MET A 1 -7.84 4.67 16.13
C MET A 1 -6.45 4.36 16.64
N ASP A 2 -6.17 3.12 16.93
CA ASP A 2 -4.84 2.66 17.31
C ASP A 2 -4.03 2.39 16.06
N ILE A 3 -2.82 2.95 15.98
CA ILE A 3 -1.94 2.80 14.81
C ILE A 3 -0.83 1.82 15.16
N SER A 4 -0.60 0.88 14.25
CA SER A 4 0.51 -0.07 14.31
C SER A 4 1.23 -0.09 12.96
N TYR A 5 2.47 -0.58 12.96
CA TYR A 5 3.21 -0.69 11.71
C TYR A 5 4.10 -1.94 11.67
N HIS A 6 4.38 -2.37 10.44
CA HIS A 6 5.36 -3.38 10.10
C HIS A 6 6.31 -2.85 9.05
N GLN A 7 7.58 -3.01 9.26
CA GLN A 7 8.65 -2.73 8.30
C GLN A 7 9.91 -3.52 8.67
N ARG A 8 10.97 -3.39 7.86
CA ARG A 8 12.21 -4.17 8.04
C ARG A 8 12.90 -3.92 9.38
N ASN A 9 12.92 -2.67 9.85
CA ASN A 9 13.55 -2.26 11.11
C ASN A 9 12.58 -1.41 11.93
N GLU A 10 12.58 -1.57 13.25
CA GLU A 10 11.77 -0.73 14.14
C GLU A 10 12.23 0.75 14.11
N ARG A 11 11.27 1.66 14.07
CA ARG A 11 11.49 3.11 14.14
C ARG A 11 11.46 3.57 15.58
N GLN A 12 12.46 4.37 15.98
CA GLN A 12 12.56 4.95 17.33
C GLN A 12 11.91 6.34 17.43
N ASP A 13 11.51 6.91 16.30
CA ASP A 13 10.98 8.28 16.19
C ASP A 13 9.43 8.33 16.10
N VAL A 14 8.75 7.18 16.22
CA VAL A 14 7.29 7.11 16.22
C VAL A 14 6.77 6.35 17.43
N PRO A 15 5.61 6.77 18.02
CA PRO A 15 5.06 6.15 19.23
C PRO A 15 4.16 4.94 18.93
N TYR A 16 4.14 4.43 17.70
CA TYR A 16 3.23 3.39 17.27
C TYR A 16 3.77 1.99 17.58
N LYS A 17 2.87 1.03 17.79
CA LYS A 17 3.24 -0.36 18.04
C LYS A 17 3.90 -0.97 16.80
N PHE A 18 5.13 -1.44 16.96
CA PHE A 18 5.87 -2.19 15.94
C PHE A 18 5.50 -3.67 15.98
N PHE A 19 5.29 -4.26 14.81
CA PHE A 19 5.21 -5.70 14.63
C PHE A 19 6.37 -6.17 13.75
N GLN A 20 7.19 -7.03 14.30
CA GLN A 20 8.30 -7.63 13.55
C GLN A 20 7.79 -8.65 12.51
N ASN A 21 6.63 -9.25 12.74
CA ASN A 21 5.99 -10.24 11.88
C ASN A 21 4.70 -9.67 11.29
N LEU A 22 4.60 -9.68 9.94
CA LEU A 22 3.43 -9.19 9.21
C LEU A 22 2.17 -10.03 9.49
N GLU A 23 2.31 -11.35 9.72
CA GLU A 23 1.18 -12.22 10.04
C GLU A 23 0.58 -11.87 11.41
N GLU A 24 1.43 -11.61 12.41
CA GLU A 24 0.98 -11.16 13.74
C GLU A 24 0.27 -9.80 13.66
N MET A 25 0.79 -8.89 12.83
CA MET A 25 0.14 -7.61 12.59
C MET A 25 -1.22 -7.79 11.91
N ALA A 26 -1.29 -8.57 10.83
CA ALA A 26 -2.53 -8.80 10.08
C ALA A 26 -3.64 -9.40 10.95
N ALA A 27 -3.28 -10.31 11.88
CA ALA A 27 -4.23 -10.89 12.83
C ALA A 27 -4.68 -9.94 13.97
N ALA A 28 -4.01 -8.80 14.13
CA ALA A 28 -4.22 -7.87 15.24
C ALA A 28 -4.85 -6.52 14.83
N VAL A 29 -5.05 -6.29 13.53
CA VAL A 29 -5.57 -5.01 13.01
C VAL A 29 -6.86 -5.22 12.22
N ASP A 30 -7.73 -4.22 12.23
CA ASP A 30 -8.97 -4.21 11.43
C ASP A 30 -8.71 -3.73 10.00
N ILE A 31 -7.69 -2.90 9.82
CA ILE A 31 -7.35 -2.28 8.53
C ILE A 31 -5.85 -2.45 8.27
N LEU A 32 -5.51 -3.08 7.15
CA LEU A 32 -4.13 -3.19 6.67
C LEU A 32 -3.93 -2.30 5.45
N ILE A 33 -3.01 -1.32 5.56
CA ILE A 33 -2.69 -0.39 4.48
C ILE A 33 -1.29 -0.69 3.95
N ALA A 34 -1.19 -1.07 2.67
CA ALA A 34 0.08 -1.24 1.98
C ALA A 34 0.55 0.10 1.39
N ILE A 35 1.71 0.61 1.90
CA ILE A 35 2.35 1.87 1.48
C ILE A 35 3.86 1.72 1.27
N LEU A 36 4.30 0.53 0.90
CA LEU A 36 5.71 0.16 0.74
C LEU A 36 6.16 0.25 -0.73
N PRO A 37 7.47 0.37 -1.01
CA PRO A 37 7.99 0.32 -2.37
C PRO A 37 7.70 -1.04 -3.03
N GLY A 38 7.41 -1.03 -4.33
CA GLY A 38 7.38 -2.25 -5.14
C GLY A 38 8.78 -2.80 -5.40
N GLY A 39 8.85 -4.03 -5.89
CA GLY A 39 10.08 -4.72 -6.29
C GLY A 39 10.00 -6.21 -6.00
N GLU A 40 11.02 -6.96 -6.42
CA GLU A 40 11.04 -8.42 -6.27
C GLU A 40 10.92 -8.88 -4.81
N ASN A 41 11.49 -8.14 -3.87
CA ASN A 41 11.45 -8.46 -2.44
C ASN A 41 10.09 -8.21 -1.77
N THR A 42 9.17 -7.53 -2.46
CA THR A 42 7.83 -7.18 -1.94
C THR A 42 6.71 -7.76 -2.79
N LYS A 43 7.06 -8.48 -3.85
CA LYS A 43 6.11 -9.14 -4.73
C LYS A 43 5.37 -10.26 -3.97
N GLY A 44 4.03 -10.19 -3.98
CA GLY A 44 3.17 -11.13 -3.28
C GLY A 44 3.38 -11.17 -1.75
N LEU A 45 3.94 -10.11 -1.17
CA LEU A 45 4.14 -10.01 0.28
C LEU A 45 2.83 -10.17 1.03
N ILE A 46 1.75 -9.54 0.53
CA ILE A 46 0.39 -9.72 1.03
C ILE A 46 -0.24 -10.87 0.24
N ASN A 47 0.05 -12.08 0.69
CA ASN A 47 -0.44 -13.33 0.13
C ASN A 47 -1.77 -13.77 0.77
N GLU A 48 -2.32 -14.89 0.31
CA GLU A 48 -3.59 -15.42 0.80
C GLU A 48 -3.63 -15.61 2.32
N LYS A 49 -2.52 -16.03 2.93
CA LYS A 49 -2.44 -16.22 4.38
C LYS A 49 -2.61 -14.90 5.12
N ILE A 50 -1.91 -13.84 4.67
CA ILE A 50 -2.04 -12.49 5.26
C ILE A 50 -3.47 -11.97 5.10
N ILE A 51 -4.07 -12.14 3.92
CA ILE A 51 -5.43 -11.69 3.62
C ILE A 51 -6.44 -12.37 4.55
N LYS A 52 -6.34 -13.69 4.74
CA LYS A 52 -7.23 -14.46 5.63
C LYS A 52 -7.06 -14.12 7.11
N LEU A 53 -5.86 -13.69 7.53
CA LEU A 53 -5.62 -13.26 8.91
C LEU A 53 -6.33 -11.94 9.26
N LEU A 54 -6.62 -11.07 8.27
CA LEU A 54 -7.46 -9.88 8.47
C LEU A 54 -8.91 -10.25 8.79
N GLY A 55 -9.39 -11.36 8.25
CA GLY A 55 -10.70 -11.90 8.57
C GLY A 55 -11.89 -11.22 7.87
N PRO A 56 -13.12 -11.72 8.14
CA PRO A 56 -14.34 -11.32 7.44
C PRO A 56 -14.80 -9.87 7.72
N GLU A 57 -14.27 -9.23 8.76
CA GLU A 57 -14.52 -7.82 9.07
C GLU A 57 -13.33 -6.93 8.65
N GLY A 58 -12.24 -7.54 8.16
CA GLY A 58 -11.01 -6.85 7.82
C GLY A 58 -11.09 -6.05 6.51
N LEU A 59 -10.33 -4.95 6.44
CA LEU A 59 -10.18 -4.11 5.26
C LEU A 59 -8.72 -4.09 4.79
N LEU A 60 -8.50 -4.45 3.53
CA LEU A 60 -7.20 -4.29 2.87
C LEU A 60 -7.20 -3.05 1.96
N VAL A 61 -6.24 -2.15 2.15
CA VAL A 61 -6.03 -0.98 1.28
C VAL A 61 -4.66 -1.08 0.62
N ASN A 62 -4.61 -1.03 -0.72
CA ASN A 62 -3.33 -1.02 -1.45
C ASN A 62 -3.16 0.28 -2.25
N VAL A 63 -2.28 1.16 -1.77
CA VAL A 63 -1.80 2.37 -2.45
C VAL A 63 -0.28 2.31 -2.71
N ALA A 64 0.29 1.10 -2.65
CA ALA A 64 1.71 0.82 -2.89
C ALA A 64 2.00 0.54 -4.36
N ARG A 65 2.01 -0.78 -4.72
CA ARG A 65 2.11 -1.28 -6.10
C ARG A 65 1.24 -2.54 -6.22
N GLY A 66 0.65 -2.76 -7.39
CA GLY A 66 -0.25 -3.88 -7.63
C GLY A 66 0.38 -5.25 -7.39
N THR A 67 1.70 -5.37 -7.64
CA THR A 67 2.46 -6.61 -7.42
C THR A 67 2.68 -6.98 -5.95
N VAL A 68 2.44 -6.06 -5.02
CA VAL A 68 2.61 -6.32 -3.56
C VAL A 68 1.57 -7.30 -3.03
N VAL A 69 0.38 -7.31 -3.62
CA VAL A 69 -0.74 -8.17 -3.23
C VAL A 69 -0.88 -9.31 -4.23
N ASP A 70 -1.17 -10.52 -3.75
CA ASP A 70 -1.66 -11.61 -4.57
C ASP A 70 -3.12 -11.33 -4.97
N ASN A 71 -3.30 -10.77 -6.17
CA ASN A 71 -4.61 -10.29 -6.65
C ASN A 71 -5.62 -11.43 -6.87
N GLU A 72 -5.16 -12.60 -7.28
CA GLU A 72 -6.01 -13.77 -7.44
C GLU A 72 -6.50 -14.30 -6.09
N ALA A 73 -5.62 -14.37 -5.11
CA ALA A 73 -5.99 -14.74 -3.74
C ALA A 73 -6.94 -13.71 -3.13
N LEU A 74 -6.68 -12.41 -3.33
CA LEU A 74 -7.56 -11.34 -2.86
C LEU A 74 -8.97 -11.47 -3.44
N ALA A 75 -9.08 -11.69 -4.76
CA ALA A 75 -10.39 -11.87 -5.40
C ALA A 75 -11.15 -13.05 -4.81
N ARG A 76 -10.48 -14.20 -4.59
CA ARG A 76 -11.11 -15.37 -3.94
C ARG A 76 -11.59 -15.05 -2.53
N CYS A 77 -10.74 -14.41 -1.72
CA CYS A 77 -11.08 -14.08 -0.33
C CYS A 77 -12.24 -13.07 -0.20
N LEU A 78 -12.37 -12.14 -1.15
CA LEU A 78 -13.53 -11.24 -1.20
C LEU A 78 -14.81 -11.97 -1.61
N GLN A 79 -14.71 -12.93 -2.56
CA GLN A 79 -15.86 -13.70 -3.05
C GLN A 79 -16.37 -14.73 -2.04
N ASP A 80 -15.48 -15.38 -1.29
CA ASP A 80 -15.84 -16.39 -0.28
C ASP A 80 -16.12 -15.79 1.11
N GLY A 81 -15.92 -14.45 1.27
CA GLY A 81 -16.17 -13.75 2.53
C GLY A 81 -15.10 -13.94 3.59
N SER A 82 -13.94 -14.53 3.26
CA SER A 82 -12.83 -14.65 4.21
C SER A 82 -12.08 -13.32 4.44
N LEU A 83 -12.31 -12.32 3.57
CA LEU A 83 -11.97 -10.91 3.77
C LEU A 83 -13.22 -10.04 3.62
N GLY A 84 -13.41 -9.07 4.51
CA GLY A 84 -14.57 -8.18 4.51
C GLY A 84 -14.61 -7.25 3.31
N ALA A 85 -13.54 -6.49 3.06
CA ALA A 85 -13.49 -5.55 1.95
C ALA A 85 -12.04 -5.23 1.49
N ALA A 86 -11.92 -4.64 0.29
CA ALA A 86 -10.66 -4.08 -0.18
C ALA A 86 -10.83 -2.77 -0.96
N ALA A 87 -9.78 -1.93 -0.94
CA ALA A 87 -9.64 -0.74 -1.75
C ALA A 87 -8.28 -0.73 -2.45
N LEU A 88 -8.26 -0.71 -3.78
CA LEU A 88 -7.04 -0.80 -4.59
C LEU A 88 -6.93 0.41 -5.51
N ASP A 89 -5.81 1.13 -5.39
CA ASP A 89 -5.46 2.24 -6.29
C ASP A 89 -4.43 1.83 -7.35
N VAL A 90 -3.91 0.59 -7.25
CA VAL A 90 -2.80 0.11 -8.08
C VAL A 90 -3.02 -1.33 -8.54
N PHE A 91 -2.53 -1.67 -9.75
CA PHE A 91 -2.69 -2.98 -10.38
C PHE A 91 -1.35 -3.49 -10.94
N PRO A 92 -1.18 -4.83 -11.13
CA PRO A 92 0.08 -5.38 -11.63
C PRO A 92 0.48 -4.90 -13.03
N ASN A 93 -0.48 -4.71 -13.92
CA ASN A 93 -0.26 -4.38 -15.34
C ASN A 93 -1.09 -3.16 -15.76
N GLU A 94 -0.96 -2.05 -15.04
CA GLU A 94 -1.69 -0.82 -15.34
C GLU A 94 -1.54 -0.38 -16.82
N PRO A 95 -2.62 0.07 -17.46
CA PRO A 95 -3.93 0.42 -16.90
C PRO A 95 -4.93 -0.75 -16.80
N GLU A 96 -4.53 -1.98 -17.02
CA GLU A 96 -5.43 -3.14 -17.01
C GLU A 96 -5.81 -3.52 -15.57
N VAL A 97 -7.12 -3.69 -15.35
CA VAL A 97 -7.66 -4.23 -14.10
C VAL A 97 -7.74 -5.76 -14.22
N PRO A 98 -7.23 -6.53 -13.24
CA PRO A 98 -7.36 -7.99 -13.27
C PRO A 98 -8.80 -8.45 -13.43
N SER A 99 -9.04 -9.40 -14.36
CA SER A 99 -10.39 -9.90 -14.65
C SER A 99 -11.07 -10.54 -13.44
N ALA A 100 -10.30 -11.07 -12.50
CA ALA A 100 -10.82 -11.63 -11.25
C ALA A 100 -11.64 -10.63 -10.41
N PHE A 101 -11.39 -9.33 -10.56
CA PHE A 101 -12.11 -8.26 -9.84
C PHE A 101 -13.41 -7.80 -10.50
N LEU A 102 -13.61 -8.09 -11.80
CA LEU A 102 -14.75 -7.54 -12.58
C LEU A 102 -16.13 -7.99 -12.08
N ASN A 103 -16.19 -9.12 -11.37
CA ASN A 103 -17.44 -9.68 -10.84
C ASN A 103 -17.64 -9.41 -9.34
N ILE A 104 -16.80 -8.59 -8.72
CA ILE A 104 -16.91 -8.22 -7.30
C ILE A 104 -17.53 -6.82 -7.21
N GLN A 105 -18.75 -6.70 -6.66
CA GLN A 105 -19.54 -5.46 -6.73
C GLN A 105 -19.67 -4.75 -5.38
N ASP A 106 -19.75 -5.49 -4.27
CA ASP A 106 -20.21 -4.91 -3.01
C ASP A 106 -19.09 -4.54 -2.02
N ASN A 107 -17.93 -5.22 -2.08
CA ASN A 107 -16.87 -5.10 -1.10
C ASN A 107 -15.48 -4.78 -1.69
N LEU A 108 -15.46 -4.21 -2.92
CA LEU A 108 -14.23 -3.83 -3.60
C LEU A 108 -14.34 -2.42 -4.20
N ILE A 109 -13.41 -1.53 -3.84
CA ILE A 109 -13.25 -0.22 -4.45
C ILE A 109 -11.99 -0.22 -5.30
N LEU A 110 -12.09 0.23 -6.55
CA LEU A 110 -10.98 0.37 -7.47
C LEU A 110 -10.84 1.84 -7.90
N THR A 111 -9.61 2.37 -7.87
CA THR A 111 -9.29 3.72 -8.34
C THR A 111 -8.10 3.68 -9.31
N PRO A 112 -8.02 4.60 -10.30
CA PRO A 112 -7.06 4.52 -11.39
C PRO A 112 -5.71 5.17 -11.05
N HIS A 113 -5.00 4.67 -10.04
CA HIS A 113 -3.68 5.14 -9.57
C HIS A 113 -3.69 6.67 -9.30
N MET A 114 -4.63 7.09 -8.47
CA MET A 114 -4.89 8.51 -8.22
C MET A 114 -4.83 8.93 -6.74
N ALA A 115 -4.37 8.06 -5.83
CA ALA A 115 -4.34 8.34 -4.39
C ALA A 115 -3.56 9.64 -4.05
N SER A 116 -2.53 9.97 -4.82
CA SER A 116 -1.77 11.22 -4.69
C SER A 116 -2.19 12.34 -5.66
N ALA A 117 -3.24 12.16 -6.46
CA ALA A 117 -3.60 13.07 -7.56
C ALA A 117 -4.46 14.28 -7.11
N THR A 118 -4.16 14.87 -5.96
CA THR A 118 -4.76 16.14 -5.56
C THR A 118 -3.92 17.32 -6.05
N HIS A 119 -4.52 18.49 -6.26
CA HIS A 119 -3.78 19.71 -6.63
C HIS A 119 -2.69 20.02 -5.59
N PHE A 120 -3.00 19.92 -4.31
CA PHE A 120 -2.05 20.17 -3.24
C PHE A 120 -0.86 19.20 -3.30
N THR A 121 -1.10 17.90 -3.39
CA THR A 121 -0.02 16.90 -3.42
C THR A 121 0.86 17.05 -4.66
N ARG A 122 0.25 17.26 -5.84
CA ARG A 122 1.00 17.48 -7.09
C ARG A 122 1.86 18.74 -7.04
N MET A 123 1.33 19.83 -6.46
CA MET A 123 2.10 21.04 -6.23
C MET A 123 3.29 20.80 -5.29
N GLN A 124 3.07 20.08 -4.17
CA GLN A 124 4.16 19.73 -3.24
C GLN A 124 5.26 18.88 -3.90
N MET A 125 4.88 17.89 -4.73
CA MET A 125 5.85 17.11 -5.51
C MET A 125 6.68 18.02 -6.44
N GLY A 126 6.03 18.95 -7.15
CA GLY A 126 6.71 19.93 -8.00
C GLY A 126 7.64 20.86 -7.21
N MET A 127 7.21 21.35 -6.04
CA MET A 127 8.04 22.18 -5.17
C MET A 127 9.23 21.42 -4.62
N THR A 128 9.07 20.16 -4.21
CA THR A 128 10.20 19.32 -3.77
C THR A 128 11.26 19.17 -4.87
N LEU A 129 10.84 18.96 -6.13
CA LEU A 129 11.76 18.90 -7.26
C LEU A 129 12.48 20.25 -7.47
N TYR A 130 11.73 21.36 -7.46
CA TYR A 130 12.28 22.69 -7.59
C TYR A 130 13.32 23.00 -6.50
N ASP A 131 13.00 22.71 -5.24
CA ASP A 131 13.88 22.98 -4.10
C ASP A 131 15.16 22.12 -4.16
N ASN A 132 15.07 20.85 -4.56
CA ASN A 132 16.24 20.00 -4.80
C ASN A 132 17.12 20.57 -5.93
N LEU A 133 16.54 20.99 -7.05
CA LEU A 133 17.28 21.57 -8.16
C LEU A 133 17.97 22.88 -7.75
N LYS A 134 17.26 23.76 -7.04
CA LYS A 134 17.78 25.03 -6.54
C LYS A 134 18.97 24.81 -5.61
N THR A 135 18.86 23.89 -4.68
CA THR A 135 19.93 23.55 -3.74
C THR A 135 21.12 22.96 -4.47
N PHE A 136 20.89 22.02 -5.40
CA PHE A 136 21.96 21.43 -6.20
C PHE A 136 22.73 22.47 -7.03
N LEU A 137 22.05 23.42 -7.64
CA LEU A 137 22.69 24.50 -8.40
C LEU A 137 23.45 25.51 -7.51
N SER A 138 23.08 25.61 -6.24
CA SER A 138 23.70 26.50 -5.25
C SER A 138 24.98 25.94 -4.67
N ASP A 139 24.97 24.67 -4.22
CA ASP A 139 26.06 24.08 -3.43
C ASP A 139 26.37 22.61 -3.78
N GLY A 140 25.69 22.03 -4.79
CA GLY A 140 25.88 20.64 -5.22
C GLY A 140 25.20 19.59 -4.34
N SER A 141 24.44 19.99 -3.33
CA SER A 141 23.70 19.07 -2.46
C SER A 141 22.24 18.90 -2.91
N VAL A 142 21.56 17.87 -2.38
CA VAL A 142 20.12 17.65 -2.58
C VAL A 142 19.44 17.45 -1.23
N LEU A 143 18.19 17.91 -1.11
CA LEU A 143 17.41 17.81 0.13
C LEU A 143 16.87 16.40 0.36
N THR A 144 16.56 15.68 -0.73
CA THR A 144 15.98 14.34 -0.69
C THR A 144 16.77 13.36 -1.56
N PRO A 145 18.00 12.97 -1.14
CA PRO A 145 18.81 12.03 -1.92
C PRO A 145 18.13 10.66 -1.99
N VAL A 146 18.28 9.99 -3.13
CA VAL A 146 17.86 8.59 -3.33
C VAL A 146 19.14 7.75 -3.38
N ASN A 147 19.27 6.79 -2.46
CA ASN A 147 20.40 5.86 -2.35
C ASN A 147 20.09 4.54 -3.04
#